data_341f32c98800eefa1960e19f9b81235d
#
_entry.id   341f32c98800eefa1960e19f9b81235d
#
_cell.length_a   1.000
_cell.length_b   1.000
_cell.length_c   1.000
_cell.angle_alpha   90.00
_cell.angle_beta   90.00
_cell.angle_gamma   90.00
#
_symmetry.space_group_name_H-M   'P 1'
#
loop_
_entity.id
_entity.type
_entity.pdbx_description
1 polymer ?
#
loop_
_entity_poly.entity_id
_entity_poly.type
_entity_poly.pdbx_seq_one_letter_code
_entity_poly.pdbx_strand_id
1 'polypeptide(L)'
;MNKKIMPFMLFIIEAVMYYFICLYFHMDIDLIVGSGILYFLFLVIYGHYSLNTCLIWDEIKALVKSSFCFYIALLVLVPRSTGYERRMHLTIMVASMFIICLLADRYIRISFRDQFARRTLVIGTGYEAARLGKISNNNRFALTKVEGYVDANWTDQLYDFKQENIIKNSFLYSYEELDEAIENLKIEQIIVALPEASEQVIDKVMSDIYGKVETIKYLPDVNGTMTFSSEVQDFDGQLLISTANNEMTTFENTLKRFIDICAGLAGCSILLPLMIFVKLKCVKSGDHDKILFSQNRIGKNGKMIKIYKFRSMVPDAEKILEELMKNDPKIREEYLTNKKLVNDPRITPVGKFLRKTSLDEWPQFFNVLKGDMSLIGPRPYLPREKKDMGQYYDSIIKCKPGVTGMWQANGRSDVGFDYRCKLDDYYYHNWSVWLDFTILYKTIKSVVYGKGSL
;
A
#
# COMPACT_ATOMS: atom_id res chain seq x y z
N MET A 1 30.17 8.43 3.25
CA MET A 1 29.78 9.87 3.21
C MET A 1 28.85 10.11 4.38
N ASN A 2 28.98 11.25 5.08
CA ASN A 2 28.14 11.52 6.24
C ASN A 2 26.66 11.64 5.82
N LYS A 3 25.80 10.75 6.30
CA LYS A 3 24.37 10.69 5.91
C LYS A 3 23.60 11.95 6.27
N LYS A 4 24.07 12.72 7.24
CA LYS A 4 23.51 14.03 7.58
C LYS A 4 23.63 15.08 6.47
N ILE A 5 24.41 14.79 5.42
CA ILE A 5 24.58 15.68 4.25
C ILE A 5 23.32 15.63 3.36
N MET A 6 22.63 14.50 3.26
CA MET A 6 21.45 14.37 2.40
C MET A 6 20.30 15.35 2.76
N PRO A 7 19.83 15.42 4.03
CA PRO A 7 18.84 16.42 4.43
C PRO A 7 19.28 17.85 4.15
N PHE A 8 20.57 18.14 4.33
CA PHE A 8 21.14 19.46 4.07
C PHE A 8 21.16 19.79 2.56
N MET A 9 21.54 18.83 1.72
CA MET A 9 21.49 19.00 0.26
C MET A 9 20.04 19.24 -0.22
N LEU A 10 19.09 18.47 0.30
CA LEU A 10 17.67 18.63 -0.01
C LEU A 10 17.19 20.02 0.39
N PHE A 11 17.48 20.46 1.62
CA PHE A 11 17.13 21.79 2.11
C PHE A 11 17.69 22.91 1.21
N ILE A 12 18.96 22.83 0.78
CA ILE A 12 19.56 23.85 -0.09
C ILE A 12 18.83 23.92 -1.44
N ILE A 13 18.58 22.77 -2.06
CA ILE A 13 17.89 22.72 -3.36
C ILE A 13 16.49 23.32 -3.24
N GLU A 14 15.76 22.94 -2.23
CA GLU A 14 14.40 23.43 -1.99
C GLU A 14 14.38 24.92 -1.65
N ALA A 15 15.36 25.41 -0.87
CA ALA A 15 15.46 26.83 -0.56
C ALA A 15 15.75 27.68 -1.80
N VAL A 16 16.63 27.20 -2.68
CA VAL A 16 16.93 27.87 -3.96
C VAL A 16 15.68 27.89 -4.85
N MET A 17 14.98 26.74 -4.97
CA MET A 17 13.76 26.66 -5.78
C MET A 17 12.64 27.52 -5.21
N TYR A 18 12.49 27.53 -3.87
CA TYR A 18 11.54 28.41 -3.18
C TYR A 18 11.80 29.87 -3.52
N TYR A 19 13.04 30.31 -3.42
CA TYR A 19 13.42 31.69 -3.74
C TYR A 19 13.08 32.08 -5.20
N PHE A 20 13.41 31.20 -6.17
CA PHE A 20 13.08 31.47 -7.57
C PHE A 20 11.59 31.52 -7.86
N ILE A 21 10.80 30.65 -7.21
CA ILE A 21 9.34 30.69 -7.33
C ILE A 21 8.77 31.98 -6.75
N CYS A 22 9.23 32.41 -5.59
CA CYS A 22 8.80 33.66 -4.99
C CYS A 22 9.15 34.86 -5.87
N LEU A 23 10.32 34.89 -6.49
CA LEU A 23 10.70 35.91 -7.48
C LEU A 23 9.77 35.89 -8.70
N TYR A 24 9.44 34.71 -9.23
CA TYR A 24 8.53 34.59 -10.37
C TYR A 24 7.14 35.18 -10.07
N PHE A 25 6.66 35.01 -8.84
CA PHE A 25 5.39 35.61 -8.39
C PHE A 25 5.51 37.04 -7.86
N HIS A 26 6.65 37.72 -8.07
CA HIS A 26 6.90 39.10 -7.66
C HIS A 26 6.59 39.39 -6.16
N MET A 27 7.03 38.49 -5.28
CA MET A 27 6.88 38.66 -3.85
C MET A 27 7.93 39.63 -3.29
N ASP A 28 7.54 40.40 -2.30
CA ASP A 28 8.44 41.32 -1.57
C ASP A 28 9.49 40.51 -0.77
N ILE A 29 10.72 41.01 -0.68
CA ILE A 29 11.84 40.28 -0.04
C ILE A 29 11.53 39.92 1.42
N ASP A 30 10.93 40.83 2.18
CA ASP A 30 10.55 40.59 3.58
C ASP A 30 9.53 39.46 3.70
N LEU A 31 8.59 39.39 2.77
CA LEU A 31 7.60 38.30 2.71
C LEU A 31 8.24 36.98 2.29
N ILE A 32 9.21 37.01 1.36
CA ILE A 32 9.97 35.81 0.95
C ILE A 32 10.71 35.20 2.14
N VAL A 33 11.43 36.02 2.91
CA VAL A 33 12.21 35.55 4.06
C VAL A 33 11.29 35.05 5.17
N GLY A 34 10.28 35.83 5.55
CA GLY A 34 9.37 35.46 6.64
C GLY A 34 8.54 34.21 6.31
N SER A 35 7.98 34.14 5.11
CA SER A 35 7.21 32.94 4.68
C SER A 35 8.12 31.74 4.43
N GLY A 36 9.37 31.95 3.96
CA GLY A 36 10.35 30.89 3.80
C GLY A 36 10.72 30.22 5.12
N ILE A 37 11.04 31.01 6.14
CA ILE A 37 11.34 30.48 7.49
C ILE A 37 10.17 29.62 7.98
N LEU A 38 8.94 30.10 7.81
CA LEU A 38 7.74 29.39 8.24
C LEU A 38 7.51 28.09 7.45
N TYR A 39 7.72 28.13 6.13
CA TYR A 39 7.61 26.98 5.26
C TYR A 39 8.58 25.85 5.66
N PHE A 40 9.86 26.20 5.78
CA PHE A 40 10.89 25.23 6.16
C PHE A 40 10.71 24.71 7.57
N LEU A 41 10.22 25.55 8.49
CA LEU A 41 9.86 25.12 9.85
C LEU A 41 8.79 24.02 9.82
N PHE A 42 7.73 24.18 9.02
CA PHE A 42 6.72 23.13 8.88
C PHE A 42 7.27 21.85 8.24
N LEU A 43 8.16 21.95 7.25
CA LEU A 43 8.81 20.78 6.66
C LEU A 43 9.64 20.02 7.71
N VAL A 44 10.35 20.72 8.59
CA VAL A 44 11.10 20.10 9.70
C VAL A 44 10.16 19.45 10.72
N ILE A 45 9.12 20.17 11.17
CA ILE A 45 8.16 19.69 12.18
C ILE A 45 7.47 18.40 11.70
N TYR A 46 7.08 18.33 10.43
CA TYR A 46 6.40 17.17 9.89
C TYR A 46 7.36 16.08 9.37
N GLY A 47 8.67 16.25 9.56
CA GLY A 47 9.68 15.20 9.34
C GLY A 47 10.07 14.97 7.88
N HIS A 48 9.85 15.95 6.99
CA HIS A 48 10.26 15.87 5.58
C HIS A 48 11.76 15.55 5.42
N TYR A 49 12.61 16.15 6.24
CA TYR A 49 14.06 15.92 6.22
C TYR A 49 14.51 14.67 7.00
N SER A 50 13.58 13.79 7.41
CA SER A 50 13.93 12.58 8.14
C SER A 50 14.52 11.52 7.20
N LEU A 51 15.64 10.92 7.64
CA LEU A 51 16.27 9.78 6.97
C LEU A 51 15.54 8.46 7.21
N ASN A 52 14.55 8.45 8.12
CA ASN A 52 13.85 7.25 8.54
C ASN A 52 12.60 6.94 7.70
N THR A 53 12.21 7.84 6.78
CA THR A 53 11.08 7.58 5.86
C THR A 53 11.42 6.43 4.93
N CYS A 54 10.64 5.36 5.03
CA CYS A 54 10.83 4.14 4.24
C CYS A 54 9.93 4.08 3.00
N LEU A 55 8.83 4.84 3.00
CA LEU A 55 7.83 4.80 1.95
C LEU A 55 7.58 6.20 1.39
N ILE A 56 7.35 6.27 0.07
CA ILE A 56 6.95 7.51 -0.61
C ILE A 56 5.67 8.13 0.00
N TRP A 57 4.83 7.32 0.59
CA TRP A 57 3.57 7.75 1.21
C TRP A 57 3.77 8.55 2.49
N ASP A 58 4.80 8.21 3.27
CA ASP A 58 5.16 8.97 4.48
C ASP A 58 5.66 10.35 4.09
N GLU A 59 6.42 10.43 3.00
CA GLU A 59 6.87 11.69 2.43
C GLU A 59 5.71 12.54 1.93
N ILE A 60 4.81 11.98 1.12
CA ILE A 60 3.60 12.68 0.66
C ILE A 60 2.77 13.18 1.84
N LYS A 61 2.61 12.37 2.89
CA LYS A 61 1.87 12.74 4.10
C LYS A 61 2.52 13.93 4.82
N ALA A 62 3.85 13.93 4.95
CA ALA A 62 4.59 15.03 5.54
C ALA A 62 4.42 16.32 4.71
N LEU A 63 4.61 16.23 3.39
CA LEU A 63 4.47 17.36 2.46
C LEU A 63 3.05 17.94 2.43
N VAL A 64 2.01 17.09 2.42
CA VAL A 64 0.62 17.56 2.46
C VAL A 64 0.33 18.31 3.75
N LYS A 65 0.75 17.79 4.90
CA LYS A 65 0.56 18.47 6.20
C LYS A 65 1.31 19.81 6.23
N SER A 66 2.58 19.81 5.82
CA SER A 66 3.41 21.01 5.79
C SER A 66 2.83 22.06 4.87
N SER A 67 2.48 21.70 3.63
CA SER A 67 1.91 22.61 2.64
C SER A 67 0.55 23.15 3.04
N PHE A 68 -0.28 22.34 3.68
CA PHE A 68 -1.59 22.76 4.19
C PHE A 68 -1.44 23.77 5.32
N CYS A 69 -0.60 23.51 6.33
CA CYS A 69 -0.33 24.43 7.42
C CYS A 69 0.30 25.72 6.92
N PHE A 70 1.23 25.62 5.99
CA PHE A 70 1.85 26.77 5.35
C PHE A 70 0.83 27.63 4.58
N TYR A 71 -0.06 27.01 3.82
CA TYR A 71 -1.11 27.72 3.08
C TYR A 71 -2.04 28.50 4.01
N ILE A 72 -2.49 27.86 5.11
CA ILE A 72 -3.30 28.52 6.13
C ILE A 72 -2.55 29.71 6.74
N ALA A 73 -1.28 29.53 7.08
CA ALA A 73 -0.45 30.61 7.63
C ALA A 73 -0.28 31.78 6.64
N LEU A 74 -0.08 31.50 5.35
CA LEU A 74 -0.05 32.54 4.31
C LEU A 74 -1.36 33.30 4.19
N LEU A 75 -2.50 32.62 4.27
CA LEU A 75 -3.81 33.29 4.25
C LEU A 75 -4.04 34.24 5.43
N VAL A 76 -3.39 33.93 6.57
CA VAL A 76 -3.43 34.83 7.76
C VAL A 76 -2.46 35.99 7.63
N LEU A 77 -1.25 35.73 7.11
CA LEU A 77 -0.19 36.74 6.96
C LEU A 77 -0.49 37.76 5.85
N VAL A 78 -1.16 37.33 4.79
CA VAL A 78 -1.48 38.23 3.65
C VAL A 78 -2.78 38.94 3.94
N PRO A 79 -2.80 40.30 3.89
CA PRO A 79 -3.98 41.09 4.20
C PRO A 79 -5.20 40.71 3.36
N ARG A 80 -6.40 40.77 3.97
CA ARG A 80 -7.67 40.43 3.29
C ARG A 80 -8.01 41.39 2.11
N SER A 81 -7.39 42.55 2.07
CA SER A 81 -7.54 43.56 0.98
C SER A 81 -6.85 43.15 -0.32
N THR A 82 -6.02 42.07 -0.32
CA THR A 82 -5.37 41.62 -1.53
C THR A 82 -6.37 40.92 -2.46
N GLY A 83 -6.40 41.35 -3.73
CA GLY A 83 -7.33 40.88 -4.74
C GLY A 83 -7.25 39.35 -4.99
N TYR A 84 -8.26 38.83 -5.68
CA TYR A 84 -8.38 37.40 -6.04
C TYR A 84 -7.14 36.87 -6.75
N GLU A 85 -6.55 37.64 -7.66
CA GLU A 85 -5.34 37.23 -8.41
C GLU A 85 -4.16 36.88 -7.49
N ARG A 86 -3.89 37.69 -6.47
CA ARG A 86 -2.77 37.47 -5.54
C ARG A 86 -3.00 36.19 -4.72
N ARG A 87 -4.24 35.90 -4.32
CA ARG A 87 -4.57 34.64 -3.62
C ARG A 87 -4.40 33.42 -4.52
N MET A 88 -4.76 33.54 -5.79
CA MET A 88 -4.54 32.49 -6.79
C MET A 88 -3.02 32.24 -6.98
N HIS A 89 -2.20 33.28 -7.06
CA HIS A 89 -0.75 33.15 -7.14
C HIS A 89 -0.18 32.39 -5.92
N LEU A 90 -0.63 32.72 -4.70
CA LEU A 90 -0.21 32.01 -3.49
C LEU A 90 -0.58 30.52 -3.53
N THR A 91 -1.79 30.21 -4.00
CA THR A 91 -2.23 28.80 -4.14
C THR A 91 -1.35 28.05 -5.14
N ILE A 92 -1.07 28.65 -6.30
CA ILE A 92 -0.21 28.04 -7.32
C ILE A 92 1.22 27.90 -6.80
N MET A 93 1.74 28.88 -6.06
CA MET A 93 3.06 28.82 -5.43
C MET A 93 3.18 27.64 -4.47
N VAL A 94 2.22 27.46 -3.56
CA VAL A 94 2.24 26.34 -2.59
C VAL A 94 2.14 25.00 -3.32
N ALA A 95 1.27 24.91 -4.33
CA ALA A 95 1.14 23.70 -5.14
C ALA A 95 2.42 23.37 -5.91
N SER A 96 3.08 24.40 -6.48
CA SER A 96 4.36 24.25 -7.19
C SER A 96 5.46 23.77 -6.23
N MET A 97 5.54 24.35 -5.03
CA MET A 97 6.51 23.92 -4.02
C MET A 97 6.28 22.50 -3.56
N PHE A 98 5.01 22.10 -3.34
CA PHE A 98 4.70 20.70 -3.03
C PHE A 98 5.24 19.72 -4.08
N ILE A 99 5.01 20.03 -5.37
CA ILE A 99 5.48 19.19 -6.48
C ILE A 99 7.01 19.16 -6.53
N ILE A 100 7.65 20.31 -6.35
CA ILE A 100 9.12 20.44 -6.41
C ILE A 100 9.77 19.68 -5.27
N CYS A 101 9.29 19.84 -4.02
CA CYS A 101 9.81 19.11 -2.87
C CYS A 101 9.68 17.59 -3.08
N LEU A 102 8.53 17.13 -3.56
CA LEU A 102 8.31 15.71 -3.86
C LEU A 102 9.27 15.18 -4.93
N LEU A 103 9.48 15.95 -6.00
CA LEU A 103 10.37 15.56 -7.08
C LEU A 103 11.85 15.63 -6.68
N ALA A 104 12.25 16.65 -5.92
CA ALA A 104 13.61 16.85 -5.44
C ALA A 104 14.01 15.72 -4.48
N ASP A 105 13.19 15.41 -3.47
CA ASP A 105 13.43 14.31 -2.54
C ASP A 105 13.55 12.98 -3.29
N ARG A 106 12.61 12.70 -4.18
CA ARG A 106 12.60 11.47 -4.97
C ARG A 106 13.84 11.35 -5.85
N TYR A 107 14.21 12.44 -6.53
CA TYR A 107 15.40 12.45 -7.40
C TYR A 107 16.67 12.20 -6.60
N ILE A 108 16.85 12.89 -5.48
CA ILE A 108 18.02 12.76 -4.60
C ILE A 108 18.12 11.34 -4.04
N ARG A 109 17.02 10.79 -3.48
CA ARG A 109 17.01 9.43 -2.93
C ARG A 109 17.34 8.36 -3.96
N ILE A 110 16.81 8.48 -5.19
CA ILE A 110 17.05 7.51 -6.25
C ILE A 110 18.48 7.64 -6.79
N SER A 111 18.94 8.88 -7.06
CA SER A 111 20.23 9.12 -7.70
C SER A 111 21.42 8.84 -6.78
N PHE A 112 21.25 9.10 -5.49
CA PHE A 112 22.32 8.94 -4.51
C PHE A 112 22.08 7.77 -3.54
N ARG A 113 21.20 6.83 -3.90
CA ARG A 113 20.83 5.69 -3.06
C ARG A 113 22.06 4.91 -2.57
N ASP A 114 22.96 4.57 -3.47
CA ASP A 114 24.15 3.76 -3.14
C ASP A 114 25.11 4.45 -2.17
N GLN A 115 25.04 5.79 -2.07
CA GLN A 115 25.86 6.59 -1.17
C GLN A 115 25.20 6.80 0.20
N PHE A 116 23.87 6.88 0.26
CA PHE A 116 23.13 7.22 1.47
C PHE A 116 22.37 6.03 2.08
N ALA A 117 22.15 4.94 1.32
CA ALA A 117 21.48 3.76 1.86
C ALA A 117 22.31 3.14 2.99
N ARG A 118 21.64 2.76 4.09
CA ARG A 118 22.26 2.02 5.18
C ARG A 118 22.56 0.61 4.73
N ARG A 119 23.80 0.20 4.86
CA ARG A 119 24.21 -1.18 4.65
C ARG A 119 23.62 -2.03 5.76
N THR A 120 22.76 -2.95 5.38
CA THR A 120 21.91 -3.70 6.29
C THR A 120 22.23 -5.18 6.23
N LEU A 121 22.39 -5.79 7.39
CA LEU A 121 22.47 -7.23 7.58
C LEU A 121 21.15 -7.72 8.16
N VAL A 122 20.62 -8.81 7.63
CA VAL A 122 19.39 -9.43 8.13
C VAL A 122 19.74 -10.71 8.89
N ILE A 123 19.38 -10.78 10.18
CA ILE A 123 19.51 -12.00 10.97
C ILE A 123 18.23 -12.81 10.83
N GLY A 124 18.36 -13.98 10.23
CA GLY A 124 17.29 -14.88 9.85
C GLY A 124 17.32 -15.26 8.38
N THR A 125 16.90 -16.49 8.09
CA THR A 125 16.93 -17.10 6.75
C THR A 125 15.57 -17.64 6.34
N GLY A 126 14.52 -17.33 7.08
CA GLY A 126 13.15 -17.70 6.77
C GLY A 126 12.48 -16.82 5.69
N TYR A 127 11.25 -17.15 5.37
CA TYR A 127 10.43 -16.45 4.34
C TYR A 127 10.36 -14.92 4.56
N GLU A 128 10.17 -14.48 5.80
CA GLU A 128 10.02 -13.05 6.10
C GLU A 128 11.37 -12.29 5.91
N ALA A 129 12.49 -12.91 6.23
CA ALA A 129 13.83 -12.35 5.97
C ALA A 129 14.06 -12.16 4.45
N ALA A 130 13.75 -13.19 3.66
CA ALA A 130 13.84 -13.14 2.20
C ALA A 130 12.93 -12.06 1.61
N ARG A 131 11.70 -11.96 2.11
CA ARG A 131 10.72 -10.94 1.70
C ARG A 131 11.19 -9.52 2.01
N LEU A 132 11.77 -9.30 3.19
CA LEU A 132 12.36 -8.01 3.57
C LEU A 132 13.47 -7.61 2.60
N GLY A 133 14.38 -8.52 2.26
CA GLY A 133 15.45 -8.26 1.31
C GLY A 133 14.92 -7.91 -0.08
N LYS A 134 13.92 -8.64 -0.57
CA LYS A 134 13.28 -8.36 -1.86
C LYS A 134 12.60 -6.99 -1.89
N ILE A 135 11.86 -6.65 -0.83
CA ILE A 135 11.19 -5.34 -0.71
C ILE A 135 12.24 -4.22 -0.63
N SER A 136 13.27 -4.38 0.20
CA SER A 136 14.33 -3.39 0.39
C SER A 136 15.11 -3.13 -0.89
N ASN A 137 15.52 -4.17 -1.60
CA ASN A 137 16.32 -4.03 -2.81
C ASN A 137 15.52 -3.52 -4.01
N ASN A 138 14.22 -3.82 -4.09
CA ASN A 138 13.33 -3.34 -5.15
C ASN A 138 12.81 -1.92 -4.89
N ASN A 139 12.75 -1.48 -3.64
CA ASN A 139 12.31 -0.13 -3.29
C ASN A 139 13.48 0.85 -3.35
N ARG A 140 13.67 1.49 -4.51
CA ARG A 140 14.74 2.47 -4.71
C ARG A 140 14.59 3.74 -3.86
N PHE A 141 13.41 3.99 -3.29
CA PHE A 141 13.15 5.12 -2.41
C PHE A 141 13.62 4.85 -0.97
N ALA A 142 13.57 3.61 -0.52
CA ALA A 142 14.05 3.22 0.80
C ALA A 142 15.58 3.33 0.86
N LEU A 143 16.08 4.06 1.85
CA LEU A 143 17.51 4.19 2.12
C LEU A 143 18.02 3.01 2.97
N THR A 144 17.69 1.79 2.52
CA THR A 144 18.10 0.53 3.12
C THR A 144 18.57 -0.39 2.00
N LYS A 145 19.76 -0.99 2.14
CA LYS A 145 20.34 -1.92 1.19
C LYS A 145 20.76 -3.18 1.95
N VAL A 146 20.07 -4.29 1.69
CA VAL A 146 20.44 -5.57 2.29
C VAL A 146 21.64 -6.12 1.54
N GLU A 147 22.77 -6.24 2.26
CA GLU A 147 24.04 -6.74 1.75
C GLU A 147 24.23 -8.23 2.06
N GLY A 148 23.65 -8.72 3.16
CA GLY A 148 23.81 -10.11 3.56
C GLY A 148 22.76 -10.60 4.55
N TYR A 149 22.78 -11.90 4.76
CA TYR A 149 21.92 -12.61 5.72
C TYR A 149 22.80 -13.44 6.64
N VAL A 150 22.35 -13.59 7.89
CA VAL A 150 22.96 -14.47 8.87
C VAL A 150 22.00 -15.58 9.20
N ASP A 151 22.47 -16.82 9.03
CA ASP A 151 21.72 -17.98 9.47
C ASP A 151 21.89 -18.16 10.98
N ALA A 152 20.79 -17.99 11.69
CA ALA A 152 20.78 -18.10 13.14
C ALA A 152 20.64 -19.56 13.64
N ASN A 153 20.57 -20.55 12.75
CA ASN A 153 20.35 -21.99 13.04
C ASN A 153 19.10 -22.28 13.90
N TRP A 154 18.15 -21.36 13.97
CA TRP A 154 16.95 -21.48 14.81
C TRP A 154 15.64 -21.61 14.01
N THR A 155 15.73 -21.75 12.70
CA THR A 155 14.57 -22.02 11.84
C THR A 155 14.71 -23.41 11.23
N ASP A 156 13.74 -24.29 11.48
CA ASP A 156 13.70 -25.66 10.93
C ASP A 156 13.53 -25.70 9.40
N GLN A 157 13.25 -24.57 8.76
CA GLN A 157 13.06 -24.46 7.33
C GLN A 157 13.94 -23.34 6.75
N LEU A 158 15.09 -23.72 6.21
CA LEU A 158 15.87 -22.88 5.31
C LEU A 158 15.03 -22.59 4.06
N TYR A 159 14.62 -21.35 3.90
CA TYR A 159 13.99 -20.92 2.66
C TYR A 159 15.01 -21.03 1.53
N ASP A 160 14.64 -21.66 0.41
CA ASP A 160 15.58 -21.83 -0.71
C ASP A 160 15.75 -20.50 -1.46
N PHE A 161 16.62 -19.66 -0.92
CA PHE A 161 16.98 -18.38 -1.50
C PHE A 161 17.53 -18.48 -2.93
N LYS A 162 18.05 -19.66 -3.33
CA LYS A 162 18.66 -19.85 -4.66
C LYS A 162 17.59 -20.02 -5.74
N GLN A 163 16.47 -20.67 -5.44
CA GLN A 163 15.38 -20.86 -6.41
C GLN A 163 14.67 -19.56 -6.76
N GLU A 164 14.54 -18.59 -5.82
CA GLU A 164 13.82 -17.34 -6.09
C GLU A 164 14.69 -16.20 -6.62
N ASN A 165 15.97 -16.42 -6.96
CA ASN A 165 16.89 -15.35 -7.40
C ASN A 165 17.00 -14.14 -6.43
N ILE A 166 16.67 -14.32 -5.16
CA ILE A 166 16.68 -13.26 -4.15
C ILE A 166 18.12 -12.84 -3.79
N ILE A 167 19.06 -13.78 -3.93
CA ILE A 167 20.48 -13.62 -3.53
C ILE A 167 21.44 -13.50 -4.73
N LYS A 168 21.08 -12.85 -5.81
CA LYS A 168 22.11 -12.65 -6.85
C LYS A 168 23.33 -11.86 -6.37
N ASN A 169 23.19 -11.06 -5.30
CA ASN A 169 24.22 -10.15 -4.80
C ASN A 169 24.30 -10.08 -3.26
N SER A 170 23.77 -11.03 -2.50
CA SER A 170 23.80 -11.00 -1.02
C SER A 170 24.61 -12.17 -0.49
N PHE A 171 25.40 -11.92 0.57
CA PHE A 171 26.20 -12.92 1.22
C PHE A 171 25.40 -13.65 2.30
N LEU A 172 25.65 -14.94 2.49
CA LEU A 172 25.08 -15.74 3.56
C LEU A 172 26.23 -16.10 4.54
N TYR A 173 26.06 -15.72 5.80
CA TYR A 173 26.99 -16.00 6.89
C TYR A 173 26.37 -16.92 7.93
N SER A 174 27.19 -17.69 8.63
CA SER A 174 26.78 -18.37 9.86
C SER A 174 26.68 -17.36 11.01
N TYR A 175 25.97 -17.74 12.09
CA TYR A 175 25.89 -16.86 13.27
C TYR A 175 27.25 -16.64 13.95
N GLU A 176 28.14 -17.59 13.86
CA GLU A 176 29.52 -17.49 14.38
C GLU A 176 30.36 -16.45 13.63
N GLU A 177 30.02 -16.21 12.35
CA GLU A 177 30.69 -15.22 11.48
C GLU A 177 30.05 -13.83 11.56
N LEU A 178 29.13 -13.59 12.50
CA LEU A 178 28.38 -12.33 12.60
C LEU A 178 29.28 -11.11 12.70
N ASP A 179 30.32 -11.17 13.53
CA ASP A 179 31.25 -10.04 13.74
C ASP A 179 32.08 -9.79 12.47
N GLU A 180 32.55 -10.83 11.83
CA GLU A 180 33.24 -10.75 10.56
C GLU A 180 32.34 -10.16 9.45
N ALA A 181 31.08 -10.57 9.39
CA ALA A 181 30.11 -10.02 8.45
C ALA A 181 29.87 -8.52 8.67
N ILE A 182 29.76 -8.07 9.93
CA ILE A 182 29.57 -6.66 10.28
C ILE A 182 30.76 -5.83 9.80
N GLU A 183 32.00 -6.29 10.05
CA GLU A 183 33.20 -5.56 9.67
C GLU A 183 33.44 -5.57 8.15
N ASN A 184 33.39 -6.73 7.51
CA ASN A 184 33.68 -6.89 6.09
C ASN A 184 32.67 -6.14 5.21
N LEU A 185 31.40 -6.19 5.54
CA LEU A 185 30.34 -5.51 4.81
C LEU A 185 30.14 -4.06 5.29
N LYS A 186 30.83 -3.61 6.33
CA LYS A 186 30.67 -2.28 6.96
C LYS A 186 29.20 -2.00 7.27
N ILE A 187 28.59 -2.91 8.01
CA ILE A 187 27.16 -2.87 8.33
C ILE A 187 26.89 -1.72 9.31
N GLU A 188 25.84 -0.97 9.03
CA GLU A 188 25.38 0.17 9.83
C GLU A 188 24.01 -0.11 10.48
N GLN A 189 23.28 -1.07 9.95
CA GLN A 189 21.95 -1.45 10.43
C GLN A 189 21.80 -2.97 10.44
N ILE A 190 21.25 -3.52 11.51
CA ILE A 190 20.83 -4.92 11.58
C ILE A 190 19.30 -4.99 11.66
N ILE A 191 18.70 -5.91 10.93
CA ILE A 191 17.27 -6.25 11.05
C ILE A 191 17.19 -7.70 11.54
N VAL A 192 16.69 -7.88 12.76
CA VAL A 192 16.41 -9.21 13.32
C VAL A 192 15.05 -9.67 12.80
N ALA A 193 15.05 -10.66 11.92
CA ALA A 193 13.87 -11.21 11.24
C ALA A 193 13.66 -12.67 11.65
N LEU A 194 13.37 -12.88 12.94
CA LEU A 194 13.18 -14.17 13.60
C LEU A 194 11.78 -14.22 14.27
N PRO A 195 10.67 -14.11 13.51
CA PRO A 195 9.33 -13.99 14.10
C PRO A 195 8.92 -15.23 14.93
N GLU A 196 9.44 -16.40 14.60
CA GLU A 196 9.08 -17.67 15.26
C GLU A 196 10.04 -18.05 16.41
N ALA A 197 11.08 -17.23 16.65
CA ALA A 197 12.06 -17.50 17.69
C ALA A 197 11.51 -17.25 19.09
N SER A 198 11.97 -18.03 20.07
CA SER A 198 11.61 -17.80 21.48
C SER A 198 12.21 -16.48 21.99
N GLU A 199 11.59 -15.90 23.01
CA GLU A 199 12.02 -14.67 23.66
C GLU A 199 13.49 -14.76 24.12
N GLN A 200 13.90 -15.91 24.67
CA GLN A 200 15.28 -16.13 25.11
C GLN A 200 16.30 -16.05 23.96
N VAL A 201 15.93 -16.51 22.78
CA VAL A 201 16.75 -16.45 21.58
C VAL A 201 16.86 -15.01 21.08
N ILE A 202 15.75 -14.30 21.08
CA ILE A 202 15.71 -12.88 20.67
C ILE A 202 16.58 -12.05 21.61
N ASP A 203 16.45 -12.24 22.93
CA ASP A 203 17.24 -11.53 23.95
C ASP A 203 18.73 -11.79 23.78
N LYS A 204 19.13 -13.04 23.50
CA LYS A 204 20.51 -13.37 23.22
C LYS A 204 21.02 -12.66 21.97
N VAL A 205 20.29 -12.73 20.85
CA VAL A 205 20.66 -12.04 19.60
C VAL A 205 20.77 -10.55 19.83
N MET A 206 19.78 -9.95 20.50
CA MET A 206 19.80 -8.51 20.80
C MET A 206 21.01 -8.12 21.66
N SER A 207 21.35 -8.92 22.67
CA SER A 207 22.53 -8.71 23.50
C SER A 207 23.83 -8.79 22.71
N ASP A 208 23.92 -9.78 21.79
CA ASP A 208 25.13 -10.01 20.99
C ASP A 208 25.38 -8.90 19.95
N ILE A 209 24.34 -8.22 19.47
CA ILE A 209 24.45 -7.15 18.46
C ILE A 209 24.42 -5.74 19.05
N TYR A 210 24.05 -5.61 20.33
CA TYR A 210 23.95 -4.31 20.99
C TYR A 210 25.31 -3.58 20.99
N GLY A 211 25.31 -2.34 20.53
CA GLY A 211 26.51 -1.50 20.45
C GLY A 211 27.43 -1.78 19.25
N LYS A 212 27.20 -2.83 18.45
CA LYS A 212 28.02 -3.14 17.26
C LYS A 212 27.62 -2.35 16.01
N VAL A 213 26.38 -1.85 15.94
CA VAL A 213 25.84 -1.10 14.80
C VAL A 213 25.08 0.13 15.27
N GLU A 214 24.89 1.10 14.36
CA GLU A 214 24.18 2.34 14.68
C GLU A 214 22.67 2.14 14.90
N THR A 215 22.06 1.16 14.22
CA THR A 215 20.61 0.96 14.26
C THR A 215 20.27 -0.52 14.26
N ILE A 216 19.46 -0.93 15.22
CA ILE A 216 18.90 -2.27 15.29
C ILE A 216 17.39 -2.15 15.09
N LYS A 217 16.82 -2.98 14.22
CA LYS A 217 15.38 -3.14 14.01
C LYS A 217 14.99 -4.57 14.25
N TYR A 218 13.85 -4.78 14.85
CA TYR A 218 13.28 -6.10 15.11
C TYR A 218 11.97 -6.26 14.35
N LEU A 219 11.79 -7.40 13.69
CA LEU A 219 10.53 -7.82 13.08
C LEU A 219 9.83 -8.77 14.05
N PRO A 220 8.85 -8.30 14.83
CA PRO A 220 8.11 -9.17 15.75
C PRO A 220 7.18 -10.12 14.99
N ASP A 221 6.86 -11.26 15.63
CA ASP A 221 5.75 -12.09 15.16
C ASP A 221 4.43 -11.37 15.43
N VAL A 222 3.81 -10.89 14.38
CA VAL A 222 2.55 -10.15 14.46
C VAL A 222 1.40 -11.10 14.20
N ASN A 223 1.17 -12.03 15.12
CA ASN A 223 0.00 -12.90 15.09
C ASN A 223 -1.28 -12.12 15.47
N GLY A 224 -1.71 -11.23 14.57
CA GLY A 224 -3.06 -10.63 14.61
C GLY A 224 -3.32 -9.53 15.65
N THR A 225 -2.45 -9.33 16.64
CA THR A 225 -2.69 -8.37 17.74
C THR A 225 -1.94 -7.04 17.59
N MET A 226 -0.83 -7.00 16.84
CA MET A 226 -0.11 -5.77 16.55
C MET A 226 -0.50 -5.25 15.18
N THR A 227 -0.94 -4.01 15.13
CA THR A 227 -1.25 -3.29 13.87
C THR A 227 -0.12 -2.31 13.57
N PHE A 228 0.03 -1.90 12.31
CA PHE A 228 0.98 -0.85 11.92
C PHE A 228 0.67 0.53 12.53
N SER A 229 -0.47 0.68 13.18
CA SER A 229 -0.86 1.83 13.99
C SER A 229 -0.52 1.65 15.47
N SER A 230 0.13 0.54 15.85
CA SER A 230 0.56 0.34 17.22
C SER A 230 1.69 1.32 17.56
N GLU A 231 1.50 2.13 18.57
CA GLU A 231 2.51 3.03 19.11
C GLU A 231 3.21 2.34 20.27
N VAL A 232 4.54 2.37 20.19
CA VAL A 232 5.38 1.89 21.29
C VAL A 232 5.58 3.04 22.26
N GLN A 233 5.12 2.88 23.49
CA GLN A 233 5.28 3.85 24.55
C GLN A 233 6.12 3.26 25.68
N ASP A 234 7.07 4.03 26.18
CA ASP A 234 7.78 3.70 27.42
C ASP A 234 6.94 4.21 28.60
N PHE A 235 6.55 3.31 29.46
CA PHE A 235 5.85 3.62 30.69
C PHE A 235 6.73 3.19 31.88
N ASP A 236 7.58 4.10 32.33
CA ASP A 236 8.46 3.92 33.49
C ASP A 236 9.35 2.65 33.40
N GLY A 237 9.98 2.47 32.23
CA GLY A 237 10.85 1.33 31.95
C GLY A 237 10.12 0.05 31.49
N GLN A 238 8.79 0.11 31.34
CA GLN A 238 7.99 -0.95 30.74
C GLN A 238 7.53 -0.55 29.35
N LEU A 239 7.83 -1.40 28.37
CA LEU A 239 7.42 -1.17 26.99
C LEU A 239 5.92 -1.50 26.81
N LEU A 240 5.10 -0.48 26.67
CA LEU A 240 3.70 -0.65 26.33
C LEU A 240 3.51 -0.52 24.82
N ILE A 241 2.91 -1.54 24.23
CA ILE A 241 2.47 -1.49 22.84
C ILE A 241 0.97 -1.20 22.84
N SER A 242 0.62 0.06 22.60
CA SER A 242 -0.78 0.44 22.46
C SER A 242 -1.27 0.08 21.06
N THR A 243 -2.21 -0.84 20.97
CA THR A 243 -2.96 -1.07 19.74
C THR A 243 -4.17 -0.15 19.75
N ALA A 244 -4.18 0.84 18.88
CA ALA A 244 -5.36 1.67 18.71
C ALA A 244 -6.49 0.82 18.11
N ASN A 245 -7.62 0.78 18.79
CA ASN A 245 -8.85 0.28 18.17
C ASN A 245 -9.32 1.37 17.22
N ASN A 246 -8.86 1.30 15.95
CA ASN A 246 -9.11 2.32 14.95
C ASN A 246 -10.56 2.21 14.42
N GLU A 247 -11.53 2.50 15.29
CA GLU A 247 -12.86 2.82 14.79
C GLU A 247 -12.80 4.17 14.07
N MET A 248 -13.21 4.18 12.81
CA MET A 248 -13.27 5.42 12.01
C MET A 248 -14.07 6.49 12.76
N THR A 249 -13.48 7.65 12.93
CA THR A 249 -14.20 8.82 13.48
C THR A 249 -15.36 9.22 12.57
N THR A 250 -16.33 9.94 13.09
CA THR A 250 -17.46 10.45 12.30
C THR A 250 -16.99 11.30 11.11
N PHE A 251 -15.94 12.10 11.31
CA PHE A 251 -15.34 12.91 10.25
C PHE A 251 -14.73 12.04 9.14
N GLU A 252 -13.97 11.04 9.49
CA GLU A 252 -13.34 10.12 8.54
C GLU A 252 -14.38 9.30 7.75
N ASN A 253 -15.42 8.83 8.41
CA ASN A 253 -16.54 8.15 7.75
C ASN A 253 -17.25 9.08 6.73
N THR A 254 -17.45 10.35 7.10
CA THR A 254 -18.07 11.35 6.22
C THR A 254 -17.18 11.66 5.04
N LEU A 255 -15.89 11.85 5.27
CA LEU A 255 -14.88 12.10 4.21
C LEU A 255 -14.81 10.90 3.24
N LYS A 256 -14.74 9.68 3.78
CA LYS A 256 -14.75 8.46 2.96
C LYS A 256 -16.02 8.36 2.12
N ARG A 257 -17.18 8.67 2.70
CA ARG A 257 -18.45 8.66 1.97
C ARG A 257 -18.49 9.73 0.87
N PHE A 258 -17.94 10.90 1.11
CA PHE A 258 -17.83 11.95 0.11
C PHE A 258 -16.96 11.50 -1.08
N ILE A 259 -15.81 10.90 -0.81
CA ILE A 259 -14.93 10.33 -1.85
C ILE A 259 -15.66 9.23 -2.63
N ASP A 260 -16.39 8.34 -1.94
CA ASP A 260 -17.19 7.28 -2.57
C ASP A 260 -18.25 7.86 -3.52
N ILE A 261 -18.93 8.92 -3.11
CA ILE A 261 -19.95 9.58 -3.96
C ILE A 261 -19.31 10.19 -5.20
N CYS A 262 -18.20 10.92 -5.05
CA CYS A 262 -17.48 11.51 -6.18
C CYS A 262 -17.00 10.43 -7.16
N ALA A 263 -16.41 9.35 -6.66
CA ALA A 263 -15.97 8.23 -7.48
C ALA A 263 -17.16 7.49 -8.15
N GLY A 264 -18.25 7.30 -7.39
CA GLY A 264 -19.47 6.68 -7.88
C GLY A 264 -20.11 7.50 -9.03
N LEU A 265 -20.19 8.82 -8.89
CA LEU A 265 -20.68 9.71 -9.96
C LEU A 265 -19.79 9.65 -11.20
N ALA A 266 -18.47 9.76 -11.03
CA ALA A 266 -17.51 9.65 -12.12
C ALA A 266 -17.56 8.29 -12.81
N GLY A 267 -17.65 7.19 -12.05
CA GLY A 267 -17.78 5.85 -12.62
C GLY A 267 -19.11 5.61 -13.33
N CYS A 268 -20.21 6.11 -12.78
CA CYS A 268 -21.54 6.00 -13.40
C CYS A 268 -21.69 6.84 -14.67
N SER A 269 -21.01 7.98 -14.79
CA SER A 269 -21.03 8.79 -16.02
C SER A 269 -20.44 8.03 -17.23
N ILE A 270 -19.46 7.16 -16.97
CA ILE A 270 -18.82 6.33 -18.00
C ILE A 270 -19.61 5.03 -18.23
N LEU A 271 -20.47 4.63 -17.29
CA LEU A 271 -21.15 3.33 -17.35
C LEU A 271 -22.07 3.20 -18.58
N LEU A 272 -22.82 4.25 -18.94
CA LEU A 272 -23.73 4.19 -20.08
C LEU A 272 -23.00 3.97 -21.42
N PRO A 273 -22.00 4.76 -21.81
CA PRO A 273 -21.24 4.49 -23.03
C PRO A 273 -20.54 3.12 -22.98
N LEU A 274 -20.08 2.68 -21.82
CA LEU A 274 -19.47 1.38 -21.66
C LEU A 274 -20.46 0.23 -21.84
N MET A 275 -21.70 0.37 -21.35
CA MET A 275 -22.78 -0.61 -21.59
C MET A 275 -23.08 -0.76 -23.08
N ILE A 276 -23.15 0.34 -23.82
CA ILE A 276 -23.35 0.32 -25.26
C ILE A 276 -22.18 -0.41 -25.95
N PHE A 277 -20.96 -0.07 -25.60
CA PHE A 277 -19.78 -0.72 -26.15
C PHE A 277 -19.75 -2.23 -25.90
N VAL A 278 -20.02 -2.66 -24.65
CA VAL A 278 -20.06 -4.08 -24.28
C VAL A 278 -21.19 -4.80 -25.03
N LYS A 279 -22.40 -4.19 -25.15
CA LYS A 279 -23.49 -4.77 -25.89
C LYS A 279 -23.15 -4.99 -27.37
N LEU A 280 -22.53 -4.00 -28.00
CA LEU A 280 -22.11 -4.12 -29.40
C LEU A 280 -21.05 -5.23 -29.57
N LYS A 281 -20.09 -5.36 -28.64
CA LYS A 281 -19.09 -6.43 -28.64
C LYS A 281 -19.76 -7.82 -28.49
N CYS A 282 -20.69 -7.96 -27.56
CA CYS A 282 -21.45 -9.20 -27.38
C CYS A 282 -22.23 -9.60 -28.65
N VAL A 283 -23.02 -8.68 -29.21
CA VAL A 283 -23.77 -8.93 -30.44
C VAL A 283 -22.84 -9.33 -31.58
N LYS A 284 -21.71 -8.64 -31.77
CA LYS A 284 -20.72 -8.99 -32.79
C LYS A 284 -20.09 -10.37 -32.59
N SER A 285 -20.06 -10.88 -31.35
CA SER A 285 -19.58 -12.23 -31.01
C SER A 285 -20.69 -13.28 -31.02
N GLY A 286 -21.89 -12.96 -31.49
CA GLY A 286 -23.04 -13.87 -31.52
C GLY A 286 -23.72 -14.06 -30.15
N ASP A 287 -23.38 -13.26 -29.16
CA ASP A 287 -23.94 -13.33 -27.80
C ASP A 287 -25.04 -12.26 -27.64
N HIS A 288 -26.29 -12.70 -27.62
CA HIS A 288 -27.48 -11.85 -27.54
C HIS A 288 -28.08 -11.76 -26.12
N ASP A 289 -27.51 -12.46 -25.15
CA ASP A 289 -27.98 -12.50 -23.77
C ASP A 289 -27.80 -11.17 -23.02
N LYS A 290 -28.31 -11.15 -21.76
CA LYS A 290 -28.20 -10.00 -20.89
C LYS A 290 -26.72 -9.70 -20.60
N ILE A 291 -26.29 -8.46 -20.80
CA ILE A 291 -24.90 -8.01 -20.54
C ILE A 291 -24.61 -7.80 -19.09
N LEU A 292 -25.61 -7.60 -18.24
CA LEU A 292 -25.45 -7.41 -16.79
C LEU A 292 -25.73 -8.72 -16.05
N PHE A 293 -24.88 -9.01 -15.12
CA PHE A 293 -25.00 -10.09 -14.15
C PHE A 293 -25.10 -9.49 -12.75
N SER A 294 -25.86 -10.12 -11.88
CA SER A 294 -25.96 -9.70 -10.49
C SER A 294 -25.88 -10.90 -9.56
N GLN A 295 -25.21 -10.71 -8.42
CA GLN A 295 -24.98 -11.76 -7.43
C GLN A 295 -25.09 -11.21 -6.01
N ASN A 296 -25.68 -11.99 -5.11
CA ASN A 296 -25.72 -11.65 -3.70
C ASN A 296 -24.36 -11.88 -3.04
N ARG A 297 -23.92 -10.91 -2.27
CA ARG A 297 -22.64 -10.90 -1.56
C ARG A 297 -22.84 -10.43 -0.13
N ILE A 298 -21.89 -10.76 0.74
CA ILE A 298 -21.82 -10.27 2.12
C ILE A 298 -21.38 -8.82 2.09
N GLY A 299 -22.19 -7.94 2.64
CA GLY A 299 -21.90 -6.52 2.84
C GLY A 299 -21.61 -6.18 4.30
N LYS A 300 -21.58 -4.88 4.62
CA LYS A 300 -21.30 -4.38 5.97
C LYS A 300 -22.29 -4.98 6.99
N ASN A 301 -21.75 -5.37 8.15
CA ASN A 301 -22.46 -6.02 9.26
C ASN A 301 -23.15 -7.33 8.85
N GLY A 302 -22.62 -8.04 7.85
CA GLY A 302 -23.19 -9.30 7.35
C GLY A 302 -24.46 -9.14 6.51
N LYS A 303 -24.90 -7.91 6.23
CA LYS A 303 -26.10 -7.64 5.41
C LYS A 303 -25.86 -8.10 3.98
N MET A 304 -26.81 -8.83 3.41
CA MET A 304 -26.74 -9.24 2.01
C MET A 304 -26.96 -8.06 1.07
N ILE A 305 -26.04 -7.87 0.15
CA ILE A 305 -26.10 -6.84 -0.89
C ILE A 305 -26.07 -7.49 -2.27
N LYS A 306 -26.75 -6.87 -3.23
CA LYS A 306 -26.75 -7.29 -4.63
C LYS A 306 -25.73 -6.47 -5.40
N ILE A 307 -24.64 -7.10 -5.84
CA ILE A 307 -23.62 -6.44 -6.66
C ILE A 307 -23.89 -6.65 -8.15
N TYR A 308 -23.47 -5.69 -8.96
CA TYR A 308 -23.63 -5.70 -10.41
C TYR A 308 -22.29 -5.84 -11.09
N LYS A 309 -22.23 -6.68 -12.14
CA LYS A 309 -21.06 -6.86 -13.01
C LYS A 309 -21.50 -6.97 -14.46
N PHE A 310 -20.57 -6.75 -15.38
CA PHE A 310 -20.82 -7.24 -16.75
C PHE A 310 -20.64 -8.76 -16.76
N ARG A 311 -21.53 -9.42 -17.50
CA ARG A 311 -21.46 -10.87 -17.66
C ARG A 311 -20.22 -11.27 -18.45
N SER A 312 -19.35 -12.03 -17.82
CA SER A 312 -18.11 -12.54 -18.42
C SER A 312 -18.11 -14.05 -18.65
N MET A 313 -19.15 -14.74 -18.19
CA MET A 313 -19.31 -16.19 -18.33
C MET A 313 -20.57 -16.55 -19.11
N VAL A 314 -20.60 -17.77 -19.62
CA VAL A 314 -21.78 -18.34 -20.28
C VAL A 314 -22.96 -18.45 -19.30
N PRO A 315 -24.21 -18.52 -19.79
CA PRO A 315 -25.36 -18.86 -18.97
C PRO A 315 -25.14 -20.17 -18.23
N ASP A 316 -25.76 -20.32 -17.05
CA ASP A 316 -25.64 -21.52 -16.19
C ASP A 316 -24.20 -21.93 -15.79
N ALA A 317 -23.28 -20.99 -15.75
CA ALA A 317 -21.86 -21.24 -15.40
C ALA A 317 -21.66 -21.97 -14.07
N GLU A 318 -22.58 -21.84 -13.08
CA GLU A 318 -22.49 -22.58 -11.82
C GLU A 318 -22.78 -24.08 -11.99
N LYS A 319 -23.79 -24.45 -12.80
CA LYS A 319 -24.10 -25.85 -13.11
C LYS A 319 -22.94 -26.51 -13.86
N ILE A 320 -22.36 -25.79 -14.83
CA ILE A 320 -21.20 -26.25 -15.57
C ILE A 320 -20.01 -26.49 -14.62
N LEU A 321 -19.80 -25.60 -13.63
CA LEU A 321 -18.74 -25.82 -12.64
C LEU A 321 -18.98 -27.08 -11.80
N GLU A 322 -20.20 -27.30 -11.35
CA GLU A 322 -20.55 -28.51 -10.58
C GLU A 322 -20.30 -29.78 -11.38
N GLU A 323 -20.63 -29.79 -12.66
CA GLU A 323 -20.34 -30.90 -13.56
C GLU A 323 -18.84 -31.10 -13.77
N LEU A 324 -18.09 -30.02 -13.99
CA LEU A 324 -16.63 -30.09 -14.12
C LEU A 324 -15.96 -30.64 -12.87
N MET A 325 -16.38 -30.20 -11.67
CA MET A 325 -15.84 -30.70 -10.40
C MET A 325 -16.22 -32.15 -10.09
N LYS A 326 -17.35 -32.64 -10.65
CA LYS A 326 -17.72 -34.06 -10.53
C LYS A 326 -16.86 -34.94 -11.44
N ASN A 327 -16.54 -34.45 -12.63
CA ASN A 327 -15.90 -35.23 -13.69
C ASN A 327 -14.37 -35.19 -13.62
N ASP A 328 -13.78 -34.13 -13.04
CA ASP A 328 -12.32 -33.96 -12.95
C ASP A 328 -11.87 -33.61 -11.52
N PRO A 329 -11.20 -34.55 -10.82
CA PRO A 329 -10.68 -34.34 -9.48
C PRO A 329 -9.68 -33.19 -9.38
N LYS A 330 -8.87 -32.93 -10.44
CA LYS A 330 -7.89 -31.83 -10.46
C LYS A 330 -8.57 -30.46 -10.50
N ILE A 331 -9.62 -30.32 -11.33
CA ILE A 331 -10.45 -29.11 -11.35
C ILE A 331 -11.11 -28.88 -10.00
N ARG A 332 -11.57 -29.95 -9.36
CA ARG A 332 -12.16 -29.87 -8.02
C ARG A 332 -11.17 -29.38 -6.98
N GLU A 333 -9.97 -29.95 -6.96
CA GLU A 333 -8.90 -29.55 -6.03
C GLU A 333 -8.46 -28.11 -6.25
N GLU A 334 -8.22 -27.74 -7.51
CA GLU A 334 -7.86 -26.36 -7.90
C GLU A 334 -8.93 -25.35 -7.44
N TYR A 335 -10.21 -25.67 -7.66
CA TYR A 335 -11.29 -24.78 -7.28
C TYR A 335 -11.49 -24.70 -5.76
N LEU A 336 -11.35 -25.79 -5.03
CA LEU A 336 -11.47 -25.80 -3.57
C LEU A 336 -10.35 -24.99 -2.91
N THR A 337 -9.14 -25.05 -3.45
CA THR A 337 -7.97 -24.33 -2.93
C THR A 337 -8.01 -22.82 -3.30
N ASN A 338 -8.23 -22.51 -4.57
CA ASN A 338 -8.07 -21.14 -5.09
C ASN A 338 -9.39 -20.40 -5.25
N LYS A 339 -10.54 -21.08 -5.13
CA LYS A 339 -11.90 -20.58 -5.42
C LYS A 339 -12.04 -19.98 -6.85
N LYS A 340 -11.15 -20.37 -7.75
CA LYS A 340 -11.12 -20.05 -9.19
C LYS A 340 -10.41 -21.12 -9.99
N LEU A 341 -10.62 -21.13 -11.32
CA LEU A 341 -9.87 -21.97 -12.25
C LEU A 341 -8.93 -21.09 -13.09
N VAL A 342 -7.72 -21.55 -13.35
CA VAL A 342 -6.74 -20.85 -14.20
C VAL A 342 -7.22 -20.82 -15.65
N ASN A 343 -7.68 -21.97 -16.18
CA ASN A 343 -8.26 -22.07 -17.51
C ASN A 343 -9.75 -22.38 -17.41
N ASP A 344 -10.55 -21.35 -17.12
CA ASP A 344 -11.98 -21.52 -16.90
C ASP A 344 -12.75 -21.57 -18.24
N PRO A 345 -13.29 -22.73 -18.66
CA PRO A 345 -13.99 -22.87 -19.94
C PRO A 345 -15.31 -22.12 -20.00
N ARG A 346 -15.82 -21.65 -18.88
CA ARG A 346 -17.08 -20.91 -18.78
C ARG A 346 -16.95 -19.44 -19.23
N ILE A 347 -15.71 -18.93 -19.41
CA ILE A 347 -15.45 -17.54 -19.75
C ILE A 347 -15.65 -17.33 -21.25
N THR A 348 -16.55 -16.41 -21.62
CA THR A 348 -16.80 -16.04 -23.02
C THR A 348 -15.62 -15.26 -23.63
N PRO A 349 -15.45 -15.20 -24.96
CA PRO A 349 -14.42 -14.39 -25.60
C PRO A 349 -14.47 -12.90 -25.19
N VAL A 350 -15.68 -12.31 -25.12
CA VAL A 350 -15.89 -10.95 -24.61
C VAL A 350 -15.57 -10.89 -23.13
N GLY A 351 -15.92 -11.92 -22.35
CA GLY A 351 -15.59 -12.04 -20.93
C GLY A 351 -14.09 -12.04 -20.66
N LYS A 352 -13.28 -12.70 -21.50
CA LYS A 352 -11.81 -12.64 -21.40
C LYS A 352 -11.30 -11.22 -21.55
N PHE A 353 -11.81 -10.46 -22.51
CA PHE A 353 -11.46 -9.05 -22.69
C PHE A 353 -11.88 -8.22 -21.45
N LEU A 354 -13.10 -8.36 -20.97
CA LEU A 354 -13.62 -7.62 -19.81
C LEU A 354 -12.78 -7.88 -18.56
N ARG A 355 -12.44 -9.14 -18.28
CA ARG A 355 -11.60 -9.53 -17.13
C ARG A 355 -10.18 -9.01 -17.27
N LYS A 356 -9.56 -9.13 -18.45
CA LYS A 356 -8.22 -8.60 -18.71
C LYS A 356 -8.12 -7.11 -18.47
N THR A 357 -9.20 -6.36 -18.76
CA THR A 357 -9.25 -4.91 -18.57
C THR A 357 -9.89 -4.49 -17.24
N SER A 358 -10.35 -5.45 -16.42
CA SER A 358 -11.13 -5.23 -15.20
C SER A 358 -12.42 -4.41 -15.43
N LEU A 359 -12.89 -4.32 -16.65
CA LEU A 359 -14.12 -3.61 -16.99
C LEU A 359 -15.37 -4.37 -16.55
N ASP A 360 -15.29 -5.68 -16.32
CA ASP A 360 -16.40 -6.48 -15.80
C ASP A 360 -16.90 -5.98 -14.44
N GLU A 361 -16.09 -5.34 -13.64
CA GLU A 361 -16.44 -4.81 -12.32
C GLU A 361 -16.97 -3.36 -12.36
N TRP A 362 -16.94 -2.70 -13.52
CA TRP A 362 -17.37 -1.30 -13.65
C TRP A 362 -18.80 -1.01 -13.16
N PRO A 363 -19.81 -1.89 -13.36
CA PRO A 363 -21.16 -1.66 -12.84
C PRO A 363 -21.25 -1.54 -11.31
N GLN A 364 -20.19 -1.95 -10.57
CA GLN A 364 -20.14 -1.79 -9.11
C GLN A 364 -20.06 -0.33 -8.66
N PHE A 365 -19.67 0.60 -9.55
CA PHE A 365 -19.74 2.05 -9.22
C PHE A 365 -21.17 2.49 -8.90
N PHE A 366 -22.18 1.84 -9.47
CA PHE A 366 -23.57 2.05 -9.07
C PHE A 366 -23.83 1.58 -7.63
N ASN A 367 -23.24 0.46 -7.20
CA ASN A 367 -23.31 0.02 -5.80
C ASN A 367 -22.60 0.98 -4.85
N VAL A 368 -21.48 1.59 -5.27
CA VAL A 368 -20.77 2.62 -4.49
C VAL A 368 -21.64 3.86 -4.33
N LEU A 369 -22.24 4.34 -5.41
CA LEU A 369 -23.11 5.52 -5.38
C LEU A 369 -24.34 5.28 -4.48
N LYS A 370 -24.96 4.12 -4.60
CA LYS A 370 -26.07 3.68 -3.74
C LYS A 370 -25.67 3.56 -2.26
N GLY A 371 -24.40 3.27 -1.97
CA GLY A 371 -23.86 3.14 -0.61
C GLY A 371 -23.80 1.71 -0.08
N ASP A 372 -24.11 0.71 -0.91
CA ASP A 372 -23.95 -0.71 -0.58
C ASP A 372 -22.45 -1.09 -0.53
N MET A 373 -21.62 -0.42 -1.35
CA MET A 373 -20.18 -0.61 -1.45
C MET A 373 -19.43 0.70 -1.22
N SER A 374 -18.13 0.60 -1.08
CA SER A 374 -17.16 1.69 -1.10
C SER A 374 -16.26 1.55 -2.34
N LEU A 375 -15.59 2.62 -2.74
CA LEU A 375 -14.54 2.55 -3.76
C LEU A 375 -13.42 1.60 -3.31
N ILE A 376 -13.00 1.72 -2.04
CA ILE A 376 -11.93 0.94 -1.44
C ILE A 376 -12.44 0.23 -0.19
N GLY A 377 -12.21 -1.07 -0.11
CA GLY A 377 -12.65 -1.90 1.00
C GLY A 377 -12.32 -3.38 0.78
N PRO A 378 -12.69 -4.25 1.73
CA PRO A 378 -12.56 -5.69 1.58
C PRO A 378 -13.31 -6.23 0.36
N ARG A 379 -12.90 -7.38 -0.12
CA ARG A 379 -13.61 -8.07 -1.20
C ARG A 379 -15.07 -8.35 -0.81
N PRO A 380 -16.05 -8.20 -1.73
CA PRO A 380 -17.41 -8.70 -1.49
C PRO A 380 -17.43 -10.24 -1.57
N TYR A 381 -17.39 -10.90 -0.40
CA TYR A 381 -17.37 -12.35 -0.28
C TYR A 381 -18.72 -13.00 -0.58
N LEU A 382 -18.71 -14.24 -1.06
CA LEU A 382 -19.92 -15.03 -1.26
C LEU A 382 -20.44 -15.57 0.09
N PRO A 383 -21.77 -15.76 0.24
CA PRO A 383 -22.32 -16.37 1.46
C PRO A 383 -21.73 -17.75 1.80
N ARG A 384 -21.42 -18.53 0.77
CA ARG A 384 -20.78 -19.85 0.92
C ARG A 384 -19.35 -19.79 1.41
N GLU A 385 -18.64 -18.66 1.19
CA GLU A 385 -17.26 -18.44 1.61
C GLU A 385 -17.16 -18.06 3.10
N LYS A 386 -18.29 -17.78 3.78
CA LYS A 386 -18.33 -17.37 5.19
C LYS A 386 -17.56 -18.32 6.11
N LYS A 387 -17.72 -19.65 5.93
CA LYS A 387 -17.02 -20.63 6.76
C LYS A 387 -15.52 -20.63 6.52
N ASP A 388 -15.11 -20.41 5.27
CA ASP A 388 -13.71 -20.39 4.87
C ASP A 388 -12.97 -19.13 5.33
N MET A 389 -13.70 -18.04 5.66
CA MET A 389 -13.12 -16.80 6.21
C MET A 389 -12.64 -16.97 7.66
N GLY A 390 -13.15 -17.99 8.38
CA GLY A 390 -12.70 -18.32 9.73
C GLY A 390 -12.74 -17.12 10.69
N GLN A 391 -11.64 -16.91 11.41
CA GLN A 391 -11.46 -15.84 12.40
C GLN A 391 -11.53 -14.42 11.82
N TYR A 392 -11.31 -14.24 10.53
CA TYR A 392 -11.31 -12.92 9.88
C TYR A 392 -12.72 -12.41 9.54
N TYR A 393 -13.75 -13.25 9.67
CA TYR A 393 -15.10 -12.88 9.27
C TYR A 393 -15.63 -11.64 10.01
N ASP A 394 -15.52 -11.61 11.34
CA ASP A 394 -16.12 -10.57 12.16
C ASP A 394 -15.48 -9.19 11.97
N SER A 395 -14.20 -9.13 11.68
CA SER A 395 -13.50 -7.89 11.37
C SER A 395 -13.83 -7.39 9.95
N ILE A 396 -13.80 -8.27 8.97
CA ILE A 396 -14.01 -7.93 7.55
C ILE A 396 -15.42 -7.35 7.33
N ILE A 397 -16.45 -7.94 7.95
CA ILE A 397 -17.83 -7.47 7.77
C ILE A 397 -18.11 -6.11 8.41
N LYS A 398 -17.26 -5.60 9.27
CA LYS A 398 -17.39 -4.25 9.84
C LYS A 398 -17.13 -3.16 8.78
N CYS A 399 -16.45 -3.49 7.69
CA CYS A 399 -16.24 -2.61 6.55
C CYS A 399 -17.32 -2.76 5.47
N LYS A 400 -17.54 -1.70 4.67
CA LYS A 400 -18.24 -1.86 3.39
C LYS A 400 -17.31 -2.56 2.40
N PRO A 401 -17.79 -3.54 1.62
CA PRO A 401 -16.96 -4.14 0.57
C PRO A 401 -16.58 -3.09 -0.49
N GLY A 402 -15.37 -3.23 -1.05
CA GLY A 402 -14.81 -2.30 -2.02
C GLY A 402 -14.89 -2.80 -3.45
N VAL A 403 -14.85 -1.87 -4.41
CA VAL A 403 -14.57 -2.17 -5.83
C VAL A 403 -13.13 -2.62 -5.98
N THR A 404 -12.21 -1.97 -5.26
CA THR A 404 -10.83 -2.42 -5.06
C THR A 404 -10.51 -2.50 -3.57
N GLY A 405 -9.39 -3.14 -3.22
CA GLY A 405 -8.99 -3.33 -1.83
C GLY A 405 -7.56 -3.78 -1.67
N MET A 406 -7.19 -4.08 -0.43
CA MET A 406 -5.81 -4.38 -0.06
C MET A 406 -5.25 -5.60 -0.80
N TRP A 407 -6.02 -6.67 -0.95
CA TRP A 407 -5.57 -7.87 -1.65
C TRP A 407 -5.45 -7.65 -3.16
N GLN A 408 -6.38 -6.90 -3.80
CA GLN A 408 -6.32 -6.58 -5.23
C GLN A 408 -5.09 -5.72 -5.55
N ALA A 409 -4.71 -4.83 -4.64
CA ALA A 409 -3.55 -3.95 -4.81
C ALA A 409 -2.19 -4.63 -4.58
N ASN A 410 -2.14 -5.74 -3.80
CA ASN A 410 -0.89 -6.36 -3.35
C ASN A 410 -0.63 -7.78 -3.88
N GLY A 411 -1.42 -8.33 -4.79
CA GLY A 411 -1.12 -9.67 -5.31
C GLY A 411 -2.18 -10.29 -6.20
N ARG A 412 -3.39 -9.74 -6.25
CA ARG A 412 -4.50 -10.24 -7.07
C ARG A 412 -4.62 -11.78 -7.11
N SER A 413 -4.28 -12.39 -8.26
CA SER A 413 -4.50 -13.81 -8.54
C SER A 413 -3.54 -14.76 -7.85
N ASP A 414 -2.37 -14.28 -7.40
CA ASP A 414 -1.24 -15.14 -7.01
C ASP A 414 -1.25 -15.52 -5.53
N VAL A 415 -2.28 -15.09 -4.78
CA VAL A 415 -2.38 -15.34 -3.34
C VAL A 415 -3.57 -16.22 -3.00
N GLY A 416 -3.36 -17.18 -2.09
CA GLY A 416 -4.39 -18.09 -1.58
C GLY A 416 -5.54 -17.37 -0.88
N PHE A 417 -6.65 -18.09 -0.66
CA PHE A 417 -7.87 -17.51 -0.08
C PHE A 417 -7.65 -16.97 1.34
N ASP A 418 -6.94 -17.73 2.18
CA ASP A 418 -6.64 -17.33 3.57
C ASP A 418 -5.84 -16.02 3.63
N TYR A 419 -4.80 -15.89 2.79
CA TYR A 419 -3.99 -14.68 2.74
C TYR A 419 -4.79 -13.45 2.24
N ARG A 420 -5.81 -13.65 1.38
CA ARG A 420 -6.72 -12.56 1.00
C ARG A 420 -7.55 -12.09 2.20
N CYS A 421 -8.07 -13.03 2.99
CA CYS A 421 -8.79 -12.71 4.22
C CYS A 421 -7.88 -11.96 5.21
N LYS A 422 -6.62 -12.40 5.37
CA LYS A 422 -5.62 -11.72 6.21
C LYS A 422 -5.35 -10.28 5.74
N LEU A 423 -5.27 -10.02 4.44
CA LEU A 423 -5.10 -8.67 3.91
C LEU A 423 -6.33 -7.78 4.10
N ASP A 424 -7.53 -8.35 3.99
CA ASP A 424 -8.78 -7.62 4.20
C ASP A 424 -9.03 -7.34 5.70
N ASP A 425 -8.64 -8.26 6.58
CA ASP A 425 -8.59 -8.06 8.02
C ASP A 425 -7.60 -6.94 8.41
N TYR A 426 -6.39 -7.01 7.83
CA TYR A 426 -5.39 -5.95 7.96
C TYR A 426 -5.96 -4.58 7.58
N TYR A 427 -6.73 -4.49 6.48
CA TYR A 427 -7.36 -3.26 6.06
C TYR A 427 -8.31 -2.70 7.12
N TYR A 428 -9.12 -3.54 7.76
CA TYR A 428 -10.01 -3.12 8.84
C TYR A 428 -9.25 -2.52 10.02
N HIS A 429 -8.22 -3.21 10.49
CA HIS A 429 -7.44 -2.79 11.67
C HIS A 429 -6.54 -1.57 11.44
N ASN A 430 -6.13 -1.34 10.19
CA ASN A 430 -5.16 -0.29 9.84
C ASN A 430 -5.73 0.79 8.92
N TRP A 431 -7.05 0.87 8.84
CA TRP A 431 -7.67 1.82 7.94
C TRP A 431 -7.22 3.27 8.23
N SER A 432 -6.92 3.98 7.16
CA SER A 432 -6.70 5.42 7.15
C SER A 432 -6.98 5.96 5.76
N VAL A 433 -7.25 7.24 5.67
CA VAL A 433 -7.42 7.93 4.37
C VAL A 433 -6.18 7.71 3.48
N TRP A 434 -4.99 7.68 4.09
CA TRP A 434 -3.73 7.42 3.39
C TRP A 434 -3.61 6.00 2.88
N LEU A 435 -4.10 5.01 3.63
CA LEU A 435 -4.14 3.63 3.16
C LEU A 435 -5.05 3.50 1.93
N ASP A 436 -6.20 4.17 1.93
CA ASP A 436 -7.09 4.22 0.78
C ASP A 436 -6.38 4.82 -0.45
N PHE A 437 -5.70 5.95 -0.32
CA PHE A 437 -4.91 6.54 -1.41
C PHE A 437 -3.82 5.59 -1.92
N THR A 438 -3.13 4.90 -1.02
CA THR A 438 -2.09 3.93 -1.37
C THR A 438 -2.66 2.77 -2.19
N ILE A 439 -3.80 2.22 -1.75
CA ILE A 439 -4.50 1.14 -2.45
C ILE A 439 -4.96 1.61 -3.83
N LEU A 440 -5.56 2.79 -3.92
CA LEU A 440 -6.03 3.37 -5.18
C LEU A 440 -4.87 3.53 -6.18
N TYR A 441 -3.76 4.13 -5.76
CA TYR A 441 -2.58 4.28 -6.61
C TYR A 441 -2.04 2.93 -7.09
N LYS A 442 -1.87 1.96 -6.20
CA LYS A 442 -1.40 0.61 -6.55
C LYS A 442 -2.35 -0.06 -7.53
N THR A 443 -3.67 0.11 -7.33
CA THR A 443 -4.70 -0.41 -8.24
C THR A 443 -4.58 0.21 -9.62
N ILE A 444 -4.51 1.54 -9.72
CA ILE A 444 -4.34 2.24 -11.00
C ILE A 444 -3.06 1.77 -11.70
N LYS A 445 -1.95 1.72 -10.96
CA LYS A 445 -0.68 1.22 -11.48
C LYS A 445 -0.80 -0.21 -12.01
N SER A 446 -1.44 -1.11 -11.27
CA SER A 446 -1.64 -2.51 -11.67
C SER A 446 -2.53 -2.63 -12.92
N VAL A 447 -3.58 -1.81 -13.04
CA VAL A 447 -4.45 -1.78 -14.23
C VAL A 447 -3.69 -1.26 -15.45
N VAL A 448 -2.94 -0.16 -15.31
CA VAL A 448 -2.19 0.46 -16.41
C VAL A 448 -1.06 -0.46 -16.91
N TYR A 449 -0.34 -1.11 -16.02
CA TYR A 449 0.77 -2.00 -16.39
C TYR A 449 0.34 -3.45 -16.67
N GLY A 450 -0.96 -3.78 -16.58
CA GLY A 450 -1.50 -5.10 -16.91
C GLY A 450 -0.99 -6.26 -16.04
N LYS A 451 -0.39 -5.98 -14.87
CA LYS A 451 0.12 -7.02 -13.97
C LYS A 451 -1.02 -7.63 -13.17
N GLY A 452 -1.19 -8.96 -13.29
CA GLY A 452 -2.13 -9.75 -12.47
C GLY A 452 -3.59 -9.71 -12.95
N SER A 453 -3.85 -9.41 -14.23
CA SER A 453 -5.16 -9.64 -14.85
C SER A 453 -5.15 -11.01 -15.54
N LEU A 454 -6.00 -11.92 -15.08
CA LEU A 454 -6.47 -13.09 -15.82
C LEU A 454 -7.94 -12.90 -16.13
#